data_7332adea433102d22e07eff50fca55d8
#
_entry.id   7332adea433102d22e07eff50fca55d8
#
_cell.length_a   1.000
_cell.length_b   1.000
_cell.length_c   1.000
_cell.angle_alpha   90.00
_cell.angle_beta   90.00
_cell.angle_gamma   90.00
#
_symmetry.space_group_name_H-M   'P 1'
#
loop_
_entity.id
_entity.type
_entity.pdbx_description
1 polymer ?
#
loop_
_entity_poly.entity_id
_entity_poly.type
_entity_poly.pdbx_seq_one_letter_code
_entity_poly.pdbx_strand_id
1 'polypeptide(L)'
;MLGLMGAMEDEVRLIRADLGEVEELEGPCELLRGRLDGTPVVLAKCGIGKVNAALAASAMVQAGATCIVFTGVAGAVAPGLKIGDVVVGNKFQQHDADDTAFGNPIGTVPGEPPFWEPDPRLFDVVFGALRALEEPRGHHVVAGPIISGDQFIAQAEKVAWLRTTFGAS
;
A
#
# COMPACT_ATOMS: atom_id res chain seq x y z
N MET A 1 11.59 -0.04 14.06
CA MET A 1 11.11 -1.39 13.69
C MET A 1 10.32 -1.27 12.40
N LEU A 2 10.44 -2.22 11.47
CA LEU A 2 9.69 -2.22 10.21
C LEU A 2 8.27 -2.73 10.46
N GLY A 3 7.28 -2.01 9.93
CA GLY A 3 5.90 -2.44 9.80
C GLY A 3 5.63 -3.03 8.42
N LEU A 4 4.98 -4.19 8.38
CA LEU A 4 4.50 -4.83 7.15
C LEU A 4 2.97 -4.91 7.24
N MET A 5 2.25 -4.40 6.25
CA MET A 5 0.80 -4.32 6.29
C MET A 5 0.20 -4.85 4.98
N GLY A 6 -0.86 -5.64 5.11
CA GLY A 6 -1.73 -6.04 4.01
C GLY A 6 -3.19 -6.00 4.44
N ALA A 7 -4.09 -5.88 3.49
CA ALA A 7 -5.52 -5.79 3.79
C ALA A 7 -6.18 -7.18 3.98
N MET A 8 -5.72 -8.18 3.26
CA MET A 8 -6.36 -9.48 3.16
C MET A 8 -5.41 -10.62 3.58
N GLU A 9 -6.00 -11.76 3.90
CA GLU A 9 -5.25 -12.96 4.28
C GLU A 9 -4.23 -13.38 3.23
N ASP A 10 -4.61 -13.39 1.96
CA ASP A 10 -3.72 -13.81 0.87
C ASP A 10 -2.50 -12.88 0.69
N GLU A 11 -2.59 -11.65 1.15
CA GLU A 11 -1.51 -10.66 1.07
C GLU A 11 -0.47 -10.82 2.18
N VAL A 12 -0.87 -11.36 3.34
CA VAL A 12 -0.01 -11.46 4.52
C VAL A 12 0.38 -12.90 4.90
N ARG A 13 -0.33 -13.91 4.41
CA ARG A 13 -0.17 -15.31 4.86
C ARG A 13 1.25 -15.86 4.71
N LEU A 14 1.97 -15.50 3.64
CA LEU A 14 3.34 -15.96 3.42
C LEU A 14 4.30 -15.27 4.39
N ILE A 15 4.15 -13.96 4.59
CA ILE A 15 4.95 -13.22 5.56
C ILE A 15 4.71 -13.77 6.97
N ARG A 16 3.45 -14.06 7.31
CA ARG A 16 3.09 -14.64 8.60
C ARG A 16 3.72 -16.02 8.80
N ALA A 17 3.74 -16.84 7.76
CA ALA A 17 4.31 -18.20 7.83
C ALA A 17 5.83 -18.19 8.11
N ASP A 18 6.52 -17.15 7.63
CA ASP A 18 7.98 -16.98 7.82
C ASP A 18 8.32 -16.20 9.10
N LEU A 19 7.30 -15.71 9.84
CA LEU A 19 7.50 -14.92 11.04
C LEU A 19 7.88 -15.81 12.23
N GLY A 20 9.06 -15.59 12.81
CA GLY A 20 9.52 -16.24 14.04
C GLY A 20 9.26 -15.40 15.29
N GLU A 21 9.34 -16.01 16.46
CA GLU A 21 9.18 -15.34 17.77
C GLU A 21 7.87 -14.52 17.88
N VAL A 22 6.77 -15.11 17.44
CA VAL A 22 5.49 -14.40 17.25
C VAL A 22 4.83 -14.09 18.59
N GLU A 23 4.48 -12.83 18.77
CA GLU A 23 3.65 -12.29 19.85
C GLU A 23 2.43 -11.61 19.24
N GLU A 24 1.23 -12.01 19.64
CA GLU A 24 -0.01 -11.32 19.27
C GLU A 24 -0.20 -10.06 20.12
N LEU A 25 -0.48 -8.94 19.48
CA LEU A 25 -0.69 -7.66 20.15
C LEU A 25 -2.17 -7.31 20.16
N GLU A 26 -2.63 -6.67 21.22
CA GLU A 26 -3.97 -6.08 21.25
C GLU A 26 -4.08 -4.90 20.27
N GLY A 27 -5.17 -4.84 19.51
CA GLY A 27 -5.36 -3.78 18.53
C GLY A 27 -6.68 -3.85 17.77
N PRO A 28 -6.92 -2.91 16.85
CA PRO A 28 -8.15 -2.84 16.07
C PRO A 28 -8.20 -3.87 14.94
N CYS A 29 -7.11 -4.60 14.70
CA CYS A 29 -6.99 -5.63 13.67
C CYS A 29 -6.03 -6.72 14.16
N GLU A 30 -5.82 -7.76 13.35
CA GLU A 30 -4.78 -8.74 13.62
C GLU A 30 -3.41 -8.07 13.54
N LEU A 31 -2.69 -8.06 14.66
CA LEU A 31 -1.41 -7.38 14.82
C LEU A 31 -0.42 -8.33 15.51
N LEU A 32 0.65 -8.66 14.81
CA LEU A 32 1.68 -9.59 15.27
C LEU A 32 3.03 -8.88 15.34
N ARG A 33 3.73 -9.04 16.45
CA ARG A 33 5.16 -8.71 16.55
C ARG A 33 5.97 -9.97 16.36
N GLY A 34 7.09 -9.90 15.68
CA GLY A 34 7.97 -11.05 15.49
C GLY A 34 9.28 -10.69 14.83
N ARG A 35 9.94 -11.71 14.28
CA ARG A 35 11.17 -11.56 13.52
C ARG A 35 11.04 -12.19 12.14
N LEU A 36 11.44 -11.45 11.12
CA LEU A 36 11.57 -11.95 9.76
C LEU A 36 13.06 -11.93 9.39
N ASP A 37 13.64 -13.10 9.17
CA ASP A 37 15.11 -13.27 9.00
C ASP A 37 15.94 -12.56 10.08
N GLY A 38 15.51 -12.68 11.34
CA GLY A 38 16.15 -12.03 12.48
C GLY A 38 15.87 -10.54 12.65
N THR A 39 15.21 -9.89 11.70
CA THR A 39 14.83 -8.47 11.76
C THR A 39 13.52 -8.30 12.52
N PRO A 40 13.48 -7.43 13.55
CA PRO A 40 12.24 -7.17 14.28
C PRO A 40 11.20 -6.46 13.39
N VAL A 41 9.98 -7.03 13.32
CA VAL A 41 8.88 -6.50 12.53
C VAL A 41 7.56 -6.48 13.30
N VAL A 42 6.65 -5.63 12.85
CA VAL A 42 5.22 -5.70 13.18
C VAL A 42 4.47 -6.01 11.89
N LEU A 43 3.71 -7.08 11.88
CA LEU A 43 2.83 -7.46 10.78
C LEU A 43 1.38 -7.14 11.14
N ALA A 44 0.66 -6.49 10.23
CA ALA A 44 -0.76 -6.20 10.39
C ALA A 44 -1.57 -6.72 9.20
N LYS A 45 -2.69 -7.40 9.50
CA LYS A 45 -3.76 -7.63 8.53
C LYS A 45 -4.88 -6.63 8.83
N CYS A 46 -4.88 -5.51 8.12
CA CYS A 46 -5.70 -4.36 8.47
C CYS A 46 -7.18 -4.49 8.10
N GLY A 47 -7.53 -5.34 7.13
CA GLY A 47 -8.85 -5.32 6.49
C GLY A 47 -8.97 -4.30 5.37
N ILE A 48 -10.08 -4.36 4.64
CA ILE A 48 -10.33 -3.51 3.48
C ILE A 48 -10.87 -2.15 3.91
N GLY A 49 -10.46 -1.09 3.20
CA GLY A 49 -10.97 0.26 3.36
C GLY A 49 -10.04 1.20 4.14
N LYS A 50 -10.16 2.50 3.86
CA LYS A 50 -9.27 3.55 4.37
C LYS A 50 -9.28 3.65 5.90
N VAL A 51 -10.44 3.48 6.52
CA VAL A 51 -10.57 3.54 7.98
C VAL A 51 -9.80 2.40 8.64
N ASN A 52 -9.94 1.17 8.15
CA ASN A 52 -9.20 0.02 8.65
C ASN A 52 -7.69 0.21 8.48
N ALA A 53 -7.25 0.69 7.32
CA ALA A 53 -5.85 0.98 7.06
C ALA A 53 -5.28 2.03 8.02
N ALA A 54 -6.01 3.10 8.29
CA ALA A 54 -5.59 4.16 9.20
C ALA A 54 -5.49 3.68 10.66
N LEU A 55 -6.47 2.89 11.12
CA LEU A 55 -6.45 2.30 12.47
C LEU A 55 -5.28 1.33 12.62
N ALA A 56 -5.04 0.47 11.63
CA ALA A 56 -3.92 -0.45 11.66
C ALA A 56 -2.57 0.28 11.65
N ALA A 57 -2.40 1.27 10.80
CA ALA A 57 -1.18 2.08 10.74
C ALA A 57 -0.90 2.77 12.08
N SER A 58 -1.92 3.35 12.71
CA SER A 58 -1.81 3.95 14.05
C SER A 58 -1.38 2.93 15.10
N ALA A 59 -2.00 1.74 15.09
CA ALA A 59 -1.64 0.67 16.04
C ALA A 59 -0.20 0.17 15.83
N MET A 60 0.24 0.04 14.58
CA MET A 60 1.62 -0.35 14.24
C MET A 60 2.64 0.68 14.76
N VAL A 61 2.36 1.97 14.62
CA VAL A 61 3.21 3.04 15.16
C VAL A 61 3.28 2.95 16.69
N GLN A 62 2.16 2.71 17.36
CA GLN A 62 2.12 2.51 18.82
C GLN A 62 2.89 1.25 19.25
N ALA A 63 2.89 0.20 18.41
CA ALA A 63 3.68 -1.01 18.61
C ALA A 63 5.19 -0.82 18.32
N GLY A 64 5.61 0.38 17.90
CA GLY A 64 7.00 0.75 17.69
C GLY A 64 7.47 0.69 16.23
N ALA A 65 6.58 0.57 15.25
CA ALA A 65 6.95 0.71 13.84
C ALA A 65 7.38 2.16 13.55
N THR A 66 8.52 2.31 12.89
CA THR A 66 9.06 3.63 12.48
C THR A 66 8.92 3.87 10.97
N CYS A 67 8.60 2.84 10.24
CA CYS A 67 8.23 2.88 8.82
C CYS A 67 7.26 1.73 8.53
N ILE A 68 6.43 1.89 7.51
CA ILE A 68 5.44 0.88 7.10
C ILE A 68 5.59 0.63 5.60
N VAL A 69 5.67 -0.65 5.22
CA VAL A 69 5.51 -1.11 3.84
C VAL A 69 4.15 -1.78 3.74
N PHE A 70 3.29 -1.23 2.89
CA PHE A 70 2.04 -1.88 2.51
C PHE A 70 2.29 -2.78 1.31
N THR A 71 1.85 -4.03 1.38
CA THR A 71 1.91 -4.98 0.27
C THR A 71 0.52 -5.55 0.00
N GLY A 72 0.14 -5.62 -1.27
CA GLY A 72 -1.18 -6.12 -1.62
C GLY A 72 -1.44 -6.10 -3.12
N VAL A 73 -2.63 -6.50 -3.49
CA VAL A 73 -3.08 -6.48 -4.88
C VAL A 73 -3.73 -5.16 -5.25
N ALA A 74 -3.56 -4.74 -6.50
CA ALA A 74 -4.19 -3.54 -7.05
C ALA A 74 -4.71 -3.80 -8.46
N GLY A 75 -5.75 -3.08 -8.85
CA GLY A 75 -6.21 -3.04 -10.23
C GLY A 75 -5.32 -2.12 -11.07
N ALA A 76 -4.77 -2.62 -12.17
CA ALA A 76 -3.98 -1.82 -13.09
C ALA A 76 -4.86 -0.75 -13.79
N VAL A 77 -4.41 0.49 -13.75
CA VAL A 77 -5.06 1.64 -14.40
C VAL A 77 -4.26 2.08 -15.63
N ALA A 78 -2.93 2.01 -15.57
CA ALA A 78 -2.06 2.33 -16.70
C ALA A 78 -2.11 1.24 -17.80
N PRO A 79 -2.03 1.62 -19.07
CA PRO A 79 -1.92 0.66 -20.15
C PRO A 79 -0.57 -0.06 -20.12
N GLY A 80 -0.58 -1.34 -20.47
CA GLY A 80 0.64 -2.14 -20.61
C GLY A 80 1.02 -2.93 -19.37
N LEU A 81 0.46 -2.65 -18.21
CA LEU A 81 0.60 -3.49 -17.02
C LEU A 81 -0.17 -4.80 -17.18
N LYS A 82 0.43 -5.88 -16.70
CA LYS A 82 -0.12 -7.24 -16.76
C LYS A 82 -0.30 -7.79 -15.35
N ILE A 83 -1.12 -8.83 -15.23
CA ILE A 83 -1.24 -9.58 -13.98
C ILE A 83 0.14 -10.14 -13.60
N GLY A 84 0.57 -9.87 -12.38
CA GLY A 84 1.87 -10.26 -11.86
C GLY A 84 2.93 -9.14 -11.91
N ASP A 85 2.71 -8.08 -12.67
CA ASP A 85 3.58 -6.90 -12.60
C ASP A 85 3.47 -6.22 -11.24
N VAL A 86 4.56 -5.63 -10.78
CA VAL A 86 4.65 -4.97 -9.48
C VAL A 86 4.80 -3.47 -9.67
N VAL A 87 3.93 -2.70 -9.03
CA VAL A 87 4.03 -1.24 -8.98
C VAL A 87 4.52 -0.82 -7.59
N VAL A 88 5.67 -0.16 -7.52
CA VAL A 88 6.15 0.49 -6.30
C VAL A 88 5.67 1.93 -6.31
N GLY A 89 4.87 2.29 -5.31
CA GLY A 89 4.26 3.62 -5.21
C GLY A 89 5.30 4.73 -5.04
N ASN A 90 5.33 5.66 -5.97
CA ASN A 90 6.13 6.88 -5.87
C ASN A 90 5.28 8.12 -5.56
N LYS A 91 3.97 7.96 -5.55
CA LYS A 91 2.96 8.97 -5.22
C LYS A 91 1.70 8.26 -4.73
N PHE A 92 1.09 8.79 -3.67
CA PHE A 92 -0.15 8.24 -3.11
C PHE A 92 -1.21 9.31 -3.04
N GLN A 93 -2.44 8.99 -3.47
CA GLN A 93 -3.54 9.94 -3.47
C GLN A 93 -4.88 9.22 -3.25
N GLN A 94 -5.83 9.88 -2.61
CA GLN A 94 -7.21 9.37 -2.51
C GLN A 94 -7.97 9.74 -3.77
N HIS A 95 -8.61 8.78 -4.44
CA HIS A 95 -9.36 9.06 -5.66
C HIS A 95 -10.82 9.44 -5.40
N ASP A 96 -11.31 9.23 -4.20
CA ASP A 96 -12.71 9.40 -3.80
C ASP A 96 -12.91 10.54 -2.76
N ALA A 97 -11.85 11.24 -2.38
CA ALA A 97 -11.96 12.47 -1.62
C ALA A 97 -12.50 13.57 -2.56
N ASP A 98 -13.64 14.12 -2.24
CA ASP A 98 -14.31 15.12 -3.08
C ASP A 98 -14.66 16.38 -2.27
N ASP A 99 -13.91 17.43 -2.53
CA ASP A 99 -14.10 18.79 -2.00
C ASP A 99 -14.24 19.81 -3.15
N THR A 100 -14.70 19.35 -4.31
CA THR A 100 -14.83 20.17 -5.52
C THR A 100 -15.86 21.29 -5.35
N ALA A 101 -16.84 21.12 -4.45
CA ALA A 101 -17.81 22.15 -4.10
C ALA A 101 -17.16 23.44 -3.53
N PHE A 102 -15.96 23.32 -2.96
CA PHE A 102 -15.17 24.43 -2.44
C PHE A 102 -14.02 24.84 -3.38
N GLY A 103 -13.99 24.30 -4.60
CA GLY A 103 -13.01 24.64 -5.62
C GLY A 103 -11.70 23.85 -5.56
N ASN A 104 -11.58 22.86 -4.69
CA ASN A 104 -10.43 21.99 -4.63
C ASN A 104 -10.47 20.92 -5.74
N PRO A 105 -9.32 20.49 -6.27
CA PRO A 105 -9.28 19.35 -7.18
C PRO A 105 -9.78 18.08 -6.52
N ILE A 106 -10.46 17.21 -7.27
CA ILE A 106 -10.83 15.87 -6.82
C ILE A 106 -9.59 15.11 -6.32
N GLY A 107 -9.73 14.34 -5.25
CA GLY A 107 -8.65 13.61 -4.60
C GLY A 107 -7.88 14.42 -3.55
N THR A 108 -8.29 15.66 -3.30
CA THR A 108 -7.71 16.51 -2.26
C THR A 108 -8.56 16.46 -0.99
N VAL A 109 -7.93 16.14 0.13
CA VAL A 109 -8.54 16.22 1.45
C VAL A 109 -8.27 17.61 2.01
N PRO A 110 -9.30 18.35 2.49
CA PRO A 110 -9.10 19.69 3.03
C PRO A 110 -8.07 19.74 4.16
N GLY A 111 -7.12 20.66 4.05
CA GLY A 111 -6.02 20.80 5.03
C GLY A 111 -4.85 19.84 4.85
N GLU A 112 -4.94 18.92 3.91
CA GLU A 112 -3.88 17.97 3.59
C GLU A 112 -3.22 18.29 2.23
N PRO A 113 -1.99 17.80 1.98
CA PRO A 113 -1.39 17.91 0.67
C PRO A 113 -2.20 17.13 -0.38
N PRO A 114 -2.17 17.53 -1.66
CA PRO A 114 -2.96 16.86 -2.71
C PRO A 114 -2.53 15.41 -2.97
N PHE A 115 -1.34 15.05 -2.56
CA PHE A 115 -0.80 13.67 -2.59
C PHE A 115 0.34 13.54 -1.57
N TRP A 116 0.71 12.30 -1.28
CA TRP A 116 1.85 11.96 -0.42
C TRP A 116 2.92 11.23 -1.24
N GLU A 117 4.17 11.45 -0.88
CA GLU A 117 5.33 10.73 -1.42
C GLU A 117 5.82 9.68 -0.41
N PRO A 118 6.44 8.59 -0.85
CA PRO A 118 7.05 7.63 0.05
C PRO A 118 8.29 8.21 0.73
N ASP A 119 8.72 7.59 1.83
CA ASP A 119 10.09 7.80 2.31
C ASP A 119 11.09 7.42 1.20
N PRO A 120 11.98 8.34 0.77
CA PRO A 120 12.82 8.10 -0.40
C PRO A 120 13.82 6.94 -0.19
N ARG A 121 14.32 6.76 1.04
CA ARG A 121 15.27 5.67 1.34
C ARG A 121 14.57 4.31 1.30
N LEU A 122 13.37 4.24 1.89
CA LEU A 122 12.57 3.02 1.87
C LEU A 122 12.13 2.68 0.44
N PHE A 123 11.75 3.68 -0.35
CA PHE A 123 11.43 3.50 -1.77
C PHE A 123 12.60 2.90 -2.54
N ASP A 124 13.80 3.48 -2.42
CA ASP A 124 14.99 3.02 -3.14
C ASP A 124 15.35 1.56 -2.77
N VAL A 125 15.27 1.21 -1.47
CA VAL A 125 15.54 -0.15 -1.01
C VAL A 125 14.52 -1.14 -1.56
N VAL A 126 13.22 -0.84 -1.46
CA VAL A 126 12.15 -1.73 -1.91
C VAL A 126 12.17 -1.87 -3.44
N PHE A 127 12.29 -0.76 -4.17
CA PHE A 127 12.32 -0.77 -5.63
C PHE A 127 13.54 -1.52 -6.15
N GLY A 128 14.73 -1.27 -5.58
CA GLY A 128 15.96 -1.97 -5.95
C GLY A 128 15.91 -3.46 -5.70
N ALA A 129 15.38 -3.89 -4.54
CA ALA A 129 15.22 -5.30 -4.21
C ALA A 129 14.24 -6.02 -5.17
N LEU A 130 13.12 -5.39 -5.48
CA LEU A 130 12.12 -5.96 -6.40
C LEU A 130 12.64 -6.04 -7.84
N ARG A 131 13.36 -5.00 -8.31
CA ARG A 131 14.01 -5.00 -9.63
C ARG A 131 15.02 -6.14 -9.78
N ALA A 132 15.76 -6.46 -8.73
CA ALA A 132 16.70 -7.58 -8.75
C ALA A 132 16.01 -8.95 -8.88
N LEU A 133 14.71 -9.03 -8.58
CA LEU A 133 13.90 -10.25 -8.70
C LEU A 133 13.10 -10.33 -10.02
N GLU A 134 13.14 -9.29 -10.85
CA GLU A 134 12.33 -9.18 -12.06
C GLU A 134 12.58 -10.31 -13.07
N GLU A 135 13.83 -10.50 -13.49
CA GLU A 135 14.18 -11.51 -14.47
C GLU A 135 13.88 -12.96 -14.06
N PRO A 136 14.20 -13.39 -12.83
CA PRO A 136 13.93 -14.77 -12.42
C PRO A 136 12.43 -15.11 -12.39
N ARG A 137 11.55 -14.11 -12.27
CA ARG A 137 10.11 -14.31 -12.09
C ARG A 137 9.26 -13.92 -13.31
N GLY A 138 9.85 -13.23 -14.31
CA GLY A 138 9.17 -12.89 -15.57
C GLY A 138 8.06 -11.85 -15.46
N HIS A 139 8.05 -11.03 -14.40
CA HIS A 139 7.16 -9.88 -14.25
C HIS A 139 7.95 -8.57 -14.20
N HIS A 140 7.31 -7.48 -14.59
CA HIS A 140 7.94 -6.16 -14.56
C HIS A 140 7.74 -5.47 -13.22
N VAL A 141 8.76 -4.72 -12.82
CA VAL A 141 8.71 -3.84 -11.65
C VAL A 141 8.81 -2.40 -12.13
N VAL A 142 7.79 -1.61 -11.85
CA VAL A 142 7.73 -0.21 -12.25
C VAL A 142 7.48 0.69 -11.04
N ALA A 143 7.93 1.93 -11.13
CA ALA A 143 7.53 2.98 -10.21
C ALA A 143 6.31 3.72 -10.78
N GLY A 144 5.31 3.99 -9.96
CA GLY A 144 4.12 4.69 -10.43
C GLY A 144 3.22 5.19 -9.33
N PRO A 145 2.29 6.12 -9.65
CA PRO A 145 1.29 6.58 -8.72
C PRO A 145 0.31 5.47 -8.33
N ILE A 146 0.04 5.36 -7.03
CA ILE A 146 -0.99 4.49 -6.49
C ILE A 146 -2.12 5.36 -5.93
N ILE A 147 -3.33 5.10 -6.36
CA ILE A 147 -4.52 5.76 -5.86
C ILE A 147 -5.37 4.80 -5.04
N SER A 148 -5.98 5.29 -3.98
CA SER A 148 -6.78 4.48 -3.06
C SER A 148 -8.12 5.14 -2.77
N GLY A 149 -9.11 4.33 -2.36
CA GLY A 149 -10.43 4.78 -1.98
C GLY A 149 -11.29 3.62 -1.48
N ASP A 150 -12.48 3.95 -0.98
CA ASP A 150 -13.44 2.97 -0.46
C ASP A 150 -14.43 2.48 -1.52
N GLN A 151 -14.03 2.53 -2.80
CA GLN A 151 -14.84 2.08 -3.93
C GLN A 151 -14.17 0.90 -4.63
N PHE A 152 -14.95 -0.16 -4.89
CA PHE A 152 -14.50 -1.24 -5.76
C PHE A 152 -14.64 -0.80 -7.24
N ILE A 153 -13.51 -0.65 -7.93
CA ILE A 153 -13.46 -0.16 -9.30
C ILE A 153 -13.54 -1.32 -10.27
N ALA A 154 -14.70 -1.47 -10.94
CA ALA A 154 -14.96 -2.55 -11.90
C ALA A 154 -15.34 -2.05 -13.30
N GLN A 155 -15.69 -0.77 -13.45
CA GLN A 155 -16.18 -0.22 -14.71
C GLN A 155 -15.05 0.37 -15.54
N ALA A 156 -14.96 0.00 -16.82
CA ALA A 156 -13.91 0.45 -17.72
C ALA A 156 -13.85 1.99 -17.85
N GLU A 157 -15.01 2.65 -17.86
CA GLU A 157 -15.12 4.11 -17.93
C GLU A 157 -14.52 4.76 -16.68
N LYS A 158 -14.74 4.15 -15.50
CA LYS A 158 -14.17 4.63 -14.24
C LYS A 158 -12.65 4.44 -14.23
N VAL A 159 -12.15 3.33 -14.73
CA VAL A 159 -10.70 3.09 -14.89
C VAL A 159 -10.07 4.14 -15.80
N ALA A 160 -10.70 4.42 -16.96
CA ALA A 160 -10.22 5.44 -17.89
C ALA A 160 -10.23 6.84 -17.27
N TRP A 161 -11.27 7.16 -16.50
CA TRP A 161 -11.36 8.42 -15.78
C TRP A 161 -10.26 8.55 -14.71
N LEU A 162 -10.04 7.51 -13.90
CA LEU A 162 -8.99 7.49 -12.88
C LEU A 162 -7.60 7.72 -13.50
N ARG A 163 -7.32 7.06 -14.61
CA ARG A 163 -6.06 7.25 -15.34
C ARG A 163 -5.88 8.69 -15.81
N THR A 164 -6.93 9.27 -16.42
CA THR A 164 -6.86 10.62 -16.97
C THR A 164 -6.73 11.67 -15.87
N THR A 165 -7.44 11.46 -14.75
CA THR A 165 -7.51 12.44 -13.66
C THR A 165 -6.27 12.41 -12.76
N PHE A 166 -5.75 11.21 -12.46
CA PHE A 166 -4.68 11.04 -11.46
C PHE A 166 -3.33 10.61 -12.07
N GLY A 167 -3.29 10.24 -13.34
CA GLY A 167 -2.11 9.65 -13.96
C GLY A 167 -1.68 8.33 -13.31
N ALA A 168 -2.65 7.58 -12.76
CA ALA A 168 -2.37 6.37 -11.95
C ALA A 168 -1.85 5.20 -12.78
N SER A 169 -1.15 4.29 -12.10
CA SER A 169 -0.56 3.06 -12.64
C SER A 169 -1.48 1.85 -12.49
#